data_4ff3b2eb0ee2efe2601c80289783ab0a
#
_entry.id   4ff3b2eb0ee2efe2601c80289783ab0a
#
_cell.length_a   1.000
_cell.length_b   1.000
_cell.length_c   1.000
_cell.angle_alpha   90.00
_cell.angle_beta   90.00
_cell.angle_gamma   90.00
#
_symmetry.space_group_name_H-M   'P 1'
#
loop_
_entity.id
_entity.type
_entity.pdbx_description
1 polymer ?
#
loop_
_entity_poly.entity_id
_entity_poly.type
_entity_poly.pdbx_seq_one_letter_code
_entity_poly.pdbx_strand_id
1 'polypeptide(L)'
;RLTFLLLLISNLFCASAQKWYKPEIDLKVEELLSQMTVEEKLGYIGGIDWMYTKSIDRLGIHRMRMSDGPQGIGTKGKSTAYPATVTLAATWNENLAYQYGKALGRDCRARNINVILGPAVNIYRAPMCGRNFEYMGEDPYLTSRICVGYIKGVQDQGVMATVKHFVANNSDYDRNNISNDIDERTLNEIYFPAYKAAIQEAEVGA
;
A
#
# COMPACT_ATOMS: atom_id res chain seq x y z
N ARG A 1 15.86 23.84 32.61
CA ARG A 1 16.64 22.77 31.91
C ARG A 1 15.76 21.60 31.49
N LEU A 2 14.74 21.22 32.25
CA LEU A 2 13.83 20.09 31.93
C LEU A 2 12.88 20.39 30.76
N THR A 3 12.39 21.63 30.68
CA THR A 3 11.50 22.11 29.59
C THR A 3 12.21 22.17 28.24
N PHE A 4 13.51 22.47 28.22
CA PHE A 4 14.30 22.50 26.99
C PHE A 4 14.58 21.07 26.49
N LEU A 5 14.73 20.09 27.37
CA LEU A 5 14.92 18.68 27.02
C LEU A 5 13.65 18.05 26.46
N LEU A 6 12.47 18.40 26.99
CA LEU A 6 11.17 17.96 26.47
C LEU A 6 10.87 18.53 25.09
N LEU A 7 11.24 19.78 24.79
CA LEU A 7 11.12 20.38 23.45
C LEU A 7 12.09 19.74 22.43
N LEU A 8 13.29 19.34 22.86
CA LEU A 8 14.23 18.61 21.99
C LEU A 8 13.76 17.19 21.68
N ILE A 9 13.15 16.50 22.65
CA ILE A 9 12.60 15.16 22.47
C ILE A 9 11.36 15.17 21.56
N SER A 10 10.49 16.21 21.69
CA SER A 10 9.33 16.35 20.80
C SER A 10 9.72 16.62 19.34
N ASN A 11 10.82 17.37 19.11
CA ASN A 11 11.33 17.58 17.75
C ASN A 11 12.04 16.35 17.15
N LEU A 12 12.63 15.49 17.98
CA LEU A 12 13.23 14.23 17.51
C LEU A 12 12.17 13.19 17.09
N PHE A 13 10.99 13.17 17.72
CA PHE A 13 9.88 12.32 17.32
C PHE A 13 9.14 12.83 16.07
N CYS A 14 9.17 14.12 15.79
CA CYS A 14 8.57 14.70 14.58
C CYS A 14 9.47 14.52 13.33
N ALA A 15 10.77 14.40 13.51
CA ALA A 15 11.74 14.32 12.40
C ALA A 15 11.77 12.94 11.69
N SER A 16 11.22 11.88 12.30
CA SER A 16 11.18 10.55 11.69
C SER A 16 9.99 10.31 10.76
N ALA A 17 8.96 11.17 10.81
CA ALA A 17 7.72 11.03 10.04
C ALA A 17 7.76 11.73 8.65
N GLN A 18 8.88 12.29 8.22
CA GLN A 18 8.92 13.16 7.04
C GLN A 18 9.96 12.75 5.97
N LYS A 19 10.30 11.48 5.86
CA LYS A 19 11.31 11.04 4.88
C LYS A 19 10.88 11.27 3.42
N TRP A 20 9.58 11.28 3.15
CA TRP A 20 9.02 11.41 1.79
C TRP A 20 8.40 12.79 1.52
N TYR A 21 8.07 13.55 2.56
CA TYR A 21 7.58 14.92 2.38
C TYR A 21 8.73 15.80 1.91
N LYS A 22 8.62 16.28 0.69
CA LYS A 22 9.56 17.20 0.07
C LYS A 22 8.77 18.41 -0.41
N PRO A 23 8.94 19.58 0.22
CA PRO A 23 8.21 20.79 -0.18
C PRO A 23 8.35 21.14 -1.67
N GLU A 24 9.49 20.81 -2.27
CA GLU A 24 9.70 21.00 -3.70
C GLU A 24 8.81 20.10 -4.58
N ILE A 25 8.39 18.93 -4.07
CA ILE A 25 7.45 18.05 -4.78
C ILE A 25 6.05 18.63 -4.72
N ASP A 26 5.62 19.14 -3.55
CA ASP A 26 4.31 19.76 -3.39
C ASP A 26 4.16 20.98 -4.27
N LEU A 27 5.18 21.86 -4.31
CA LEU A 27 5.17 23.01 -5.21
C LEU A 27 5.01 22.59 -6.67
N LYS A 28 5.69 21.52 -7.10
CA LYS A 28 5.55 20.98 -8.46
C LYS A 28 4.19 20.37 -8.71
N VAL A 29 3.62 19.69 -7.72
CA VAL A 29 2.26 19.12 -7.80
C VAL A 29 1.24 20.25 -7.94
N GLU A 30 1.31 21.29 -7.12
CA GLU A 30 0.42 22.46 -7.19
C GLU A 30 0.55 23.18 -8.55
N GLU A 31 1.77 23.36 -9.04
CA GLU A 31 2.02 23.93 -10.36
C GLU A 31 1.32 23.12 -11.45
N LEU A 32 1.50 21.80 -11.47
CA LEU A 32 0.86 20.91 -12.46
C LEU A 32 -0.66 20.92 -12.32
N LEU A 33 -1.17 20.83 -11.09
CA LEU A 33 -2.62 20.85 -10.83
C LEU A 33 -3.28 22.16 -11.28
N SER A 34 -2.61 23.28 -11.14
CA SER A 34 -3.11 24.59 -11.60
C SER A 34 -3.26 24.68 -13.12
N GLN A 35 -2.45 23.91 -13.85
CA GLN A 35 -2.47 23.86 -15.32
C GLN A 35 -3.45 22.82 -15.88
N MET A 36 -3.90 21.85 -15.05
CA MET A 36 -4.84 20.81 -15.49
C MET A 36 -6.26 21.33 -15.63
N THR A 37 -6.93 20.96 -16.71
CA THR A 37 -8.38 21.17 -16.85
C THR A 37 -9.16 20.23 -15.93
N VAL A 38 -10.44 20.50 -15.73
CA VAL A 38 -11.32 19.61 -14.94
C VAL A 38 -11.44 18.25 -15.59
N GLU A 39 -11.56 18.21 -16.94
CA GLU A 39 -11.65 16.97 -17.73
C GLU A 39 -10.38 16.12 -17.60
N GLU A 40 -9.20 16.76 -17.56
CA GLU A 40 -7.94 16.08 -17.35
C GLU A 40 -7.84 15.50 -15.94
N LYS A 41 -8.25 16.25 -14.92
CA LYS A 41 -8.30 15.77 -13.51
C LYS A 41 -9.23 14.57 -13.39
N LEU A 42 -10.45 14.65 -13.92
CA LEU A 42 -11.41 13.56 -13.91
C LEU A 42 -10.92 12.35 -14.71
N GLY A 43 -10.31 12.59 -15.88
CA GLY A 43 -9.75 11.52 -16.70
C GLY A 43 -8.57 10.82 -16.04
N TYR A 44 -7.75 11.54 -15.27
CA TYR A 44 -6.60 10.96 -14.57
C TYR A 44 -7.03 10.01 -13.44
N ILE A 45 -8.00 10.41 -12.62
CA ILE A 45 -8.52 9.56 -11.52
C ILE A 45 -9.44 8.43 -12.01
N GLY A 46 -10.07 8.59 -13.19
CA GLY A 46 -10.94 7.58 -13.77
C GLY A 46 -10.21 6.37 -14.36
N GLY A 47 -8.91 6.50 -14.63
CA GLY A 47 -8.10 5.45 -15.23
C GLY A 47 -8.49 5.10 -16.68
N ILE A 48 -7.71 4.26 -17.32
CA ILE A 48 -7.96 3.69 -18.66
C ILE A 48 -7.42 2.27 -18.75
N ASP A 49 -7.85 1.52 -19.76
CA ASP A 49 -7.26 0.22 -20.12
C ASP A 49 -7.09 -0.74 -18.93
N TRP A 50 -8.07 -0.77 -18.02
CA TRP A 50 -8.16 -1.63 -16.84
C TRP A 50 -7.13 -1.32 -15.74
N MET A 51 -5.85 -1.15 -16.06
CA MET A 51 -4.76 -1.04 -15.07
C MET A 51 -3.80 0.13 -15.36
N TYR A 52 -4.31 1.22 -15.91
CA TYR A 52 -3.51 2.41 -16.20
C TYR A 52 -4.19 3.70 -15.76
N THR A 53 -3.40 4.68 -15.35
CA THR A 53 -3.87 6.08 -15.33
C THR A 53 -3.81 6.67 -16.75
N LYS A 54 -4.62 7.70 -17.01
CA LYS A 54 -4.52 8.45 -18.25
C LYS A 54 -3.29 9.36 -18.24
N SER A 55 -2.54 9.45 -19.34
CA SER A 55 -1.46 10.44 -19.45
C SER A 55 -2.01 11.83 -19.74
N ILE A 56 -1.22 12.86 -19.40
CA ILE A 56 -1.48 14.25 -19.81
C ILE A 56 -0.18 14.75 -20.45
N ASP A 57 -0.04 14.40 -21.74
CA ASP A 57 1.24 14.53 -22.46
C ASP A 57 1.71 16.00 -22.57
N ARG A 58 0.78 16.96 -22.70
CA ARG A 58 1.11 18.39 -22.72
C ARG A 58 1.75 18.91 -21.42
N LEU A 59 1.54 18.21 -20.29
CA LEU A 59 2.13 18.52 -18.99
C LEU A 59 3.28 17.58 -18.62
N GLY A 60 3.65 16.66 -19.51
CA GLY A 60 4.67 15.65 -19.23
C GLY A 60 4.26 14.61 -18.18
N ILE A 61 2.96 14.49 -17.90
CA ILE A 61 2.44 13.49 -16.96
C ILE A 61 2.24 12.17 -17.70
N HIS A 62 3.16 11.23 -17.46
CA HIS A 62 3.07 9.90 -18.07
C HIS A 62 2.02 9.04 -17.38
N ARG A 63 1.45 8.11 -18.12
CA ARG A 63 0.55 7.11 -17.55
C ARG A 63 1.30 6.20 -16.59
N MET A 64 0.70 5.88 -15.46
CA MET A 64 1.18 4.87 -14.55
C MET A 64 0.53 3.52 -14.87
N ARG A 65 1.32 2.46 -14.82
CA ARG A 65 0.84 1.10 -14.94
C ARG A 65 0.71 0.47 -13.58
N MET A 66 -0.46 -0.07 -13.29
CA MET A 66 -0.75 -0.85 -12.10
C MET A 66 -0.70 -2.34 -12.41
N SER A 67 -0.48 -3.15 -11.38
CA SER A 67 -0.66 -4.60 -11.45
C SER A 67 -1.24 -5.12 -10.16
N ASP A 68 -2.17 -6.05 -10.28
CA ASP A 68 -2.57 -6.86 -9.15
C ASP A 68 -1.42 -7.78 -8.73
N GLY A 69 -1.41 -8.21 -7.45
CA GLY A 69 -0.52 -9.24 -6.98
C GLY A 69 0.26 -8.96 -5.71
N PRO A 70 -0.30 -9.21 -4.51
CA PRO A 70 0.48 -9.21 -3.28
C PRO A 70 1.55 -10.31 -3.23
N GLN A 71 1.42 -11.35 -4.06
CA GLN A 71 2.29 -12.54 -4.11
C GLN A 71 2.99 -12.71 -5.46
N GLY A 72 3.13 -11.64 -6.20
CA GLY A 72 3.71 -11.64 -7.53
C GLY A 72 2.89 -10.81 -8.51
N ILE A 73 3.45 -10.57 -9.66
CA ILE A 73 2.82 -9.71 -10.66
C ILE A 73 1.72 -10.47 -11.38
N GLY A 74 0.48 -9.98 -11.28
CA GLY A 74 -0.71 -10.58 -11.88
C GLY A 74 -0.96 -10.21 -13.36
N THR A 75 -0.06 -9.49 -14.01
CA THR A 75 -0.23 -9.11 -15.42
C THR A 75 0.05 -10.26 -16.39
N LYS A 76 -0.37 -10.10 -17.65
CA LYS A 76 -0.10 -11.08 -18.72
C LYS A 76 1.39 -11.39 -18.83
N GLY A 77 1.72 -12.68 -18.90
CA GLY A 77 3.07 -13.19 -19.07
C GLY A 77 3.58 -13.96 -17.86
N LYS A 78 4.77 -14.56 -17.99
CA LYS A 78 5.43 -15.30 -16.91
C LYS A 78 5.98 -14.32 -15.86
N SER A 79 5.72 -14.58 -14.60
CA SER A 79 6.30 -13.85 -13.46
C SER A 79 6.61 -14.81 -12.33
N THR A 80 7.38 -14.34 -11.34
CA THR A 80 7.63 -15.11 -10.13
C THR A 80 6.34 -15.22 -9.32
N ALA A 81 5.98 -16.45 -8.95
CA ALA A 81 4.98 -16.69 -7.92
C ALA A 81 5.71 -16.77 -6.57
N TYR A 82 5.51 -15.75 -5.75
CA TYR A 82 6.07 -15.72 -4.41
C TYR A 82 5.22 -16.56 -3.45
N PRO A 83 5.77 -16.99 -2.31
CA PRO A 83 4.98 -17.66 -1.27
C PRO A 83 3.78 -16.81 -0.84
N ALA A 84 2.71 -17.48 -0.40
CA ALA A 84 1.53 -16.83 0.15
C ALA A 84 1.91 -15.89 1.32
N THR A 85 1.30 -14.73 1.41
CA THR A 85 1.65 -13.73 2.44
C THR A 85 1.37 -14.21 3.86
N VAL A 86 0.44 -15.15 4.05
CA VAL A 86 0.28 -15.84 5.34
C VAL A 86 1.53 -16.65 5.71
N THR A 87 2.20 -17.28 4.74
CA THR A 87 3.47 -17.98 4.97
C THR A 87 4.59 -17.01 5.33
N LEU A 88 4.62 -15.85 4.69
CA LEU A 88 5.54 -14.77 5.05
C LEU A 88 5.30 -14.30 6.49
N ALA A 89 4.04 -14.07 6.87
CA ALA A 89 3.67 -13.66 8.22
C ALA A 89 4.04 -14.72 9.27
N ALA A 90 3.87 -16.00 8.97
CA ALA A 90 4.25 -17.11 9.84
C ALA A 90 5.75 -17.17 10.17
N THR A 91 6.59 -16.45 9.45
CA THR A 91 8.02 -16.32 9.78
C THR A 91 8.30 -15.38 10.94
N TRP A 92 7.38 -14.50 11.32
CA TRP A 92 7.54 -13.45 12.34
C TRP A 92 8.75 -12.53 12.08
N ASN A 93 9.18 -12.41 10.82
CA ASN A 93 10.43 -11.75 10.46
C ASN A 93 10.17 -10.54 9.55
N GLU A 94 10.18 -9.35 10.14
CA GLU A 94 9.99 -8.08 9.41
C GLU A 94 11.07 -7.84 8.35
N ASN A 95 12.32 -8.26 8.60
CA ASN A 95 13.39 -8.11 7.64
C ASN A 95 13.17 -9.03 6.42
N LEU A 96 12.66 -10.25 6.63
CA LEU A 96 12.29 -11.13 5.51
C LEU A 96 11.13 -10.52 4.71
N ALA A 97 10.15 -9.89 5.38
CA ALA A 97 9.08 -9.16 4.69
C ALA A 97 9.63 -8.00 3.84
N TYR A 98 10.61 -7.27 4.34
CA TYR A 98 11.31 -6.25 3.55
C TYR A 98 12.03 -6.85 2.34
N GLN A 99 12.75 -7.96 2.50
CA GLN A 99 13.43 -8.63 1.37
C GLN A 99 12.44 -9.16 0.34
N TYR A 100 11.30 -9.68 0.77
CA TYR A 100 10.20 -10.11 -0.09
C TYR A 100 9.66 -8.92 -0.91
N GLY A 101 9.34 -7.82 -0.24
CA GLY A 101 8.88 -6.59 -0.89
C GLY A 101 9.91 -6.04 -1.89
N LYS A 102 11.20 -6.08 -1.53
CA LYS A 102 12.29 -5.66 -2.40
C LYS A 102 12.40 -6.52 -3.65
N ALA A 103 12.25 -7.84 -3.54
CA ALA A 103 12.27 -8.74 -4.68
C ALA A 103 11.09 -8.47 -5.62
N LEU A 104 9.88 -8.35 -5.06
CA LEU A 104 8.68 -8.00 -5.81
C LEU A 104 8.80 -6.65 -6.52
N GLY A 105 9.31 -5.64 -5.83
CA GLY A 105 9.54 -4.30 -6.40
C GLY A 105 10.49 -4.33 -7.59
N ARG A 106 11.56 -5.13 -7.54
CA ARG A 106 12.47 -5.36 -8.67
C ARG A 106 11.75 -5.99 -9.86
N ASP A 107 10.91 -6.99 -9.62
CA ASP A 107 10.12 -7.62 -10.66
C ASP A 107 9.14 -6.63 -11.31
N CYS A 108 8.52 -5.75 -10.50
CA CYS A 108 7.67 -4.66 -10.98
C CYS A 108 8.45 -3.71 -11.90
N ARG A 109 9.62 -3.25 -11.46
CA ARG A 109 10.48 -2.37 -12.27
C ARG A 109 10.88 -3.01 -13.60
N ALA A 110 11.28 -4.28 -13.59
CA ALA A 110 11.66 -5.01 -14.79
C ALA A 110 10.51 -5.14 -15.81
N ARG A 111 9.25 -4.90 -15.38
CA ARG A 111 8.05 -4.97 -16.22
C ARG A 111 7.36 -3.62 -16.42
N ASN A 112 8.03 -2.52 -16.07
CA ASN A 112 7.46 -1.16 -16.15
C ASN A 112 6.12 -1.03 -15.38
N ILE A 113 6.04 -1.63 -14.20
CA ILE A 113 4.92 -1.47 -13.28
C ILE A 113 5.30 -0.41 -12.27
N ASN A 114 4.46 0.62 -12.14
CA ASN A 114 4.65 1.76 -11.26
C ASN A 114 3.97 1.57 -9.91
N VAL A 115 2.84 0.84 -9.91
CA VAL A 115 2.01 0.61 -8.72
C VAL A 115 1.68 -0.86 -8.61
N ILE A 116 1.98 -1.46 -7.47
CA ILE A 116 1.55 -2.83 -7.15
C ILE A 116 0.37 -2.78 -6.17
N LEU A 117 -0.70 -3.51 -6.49
CA LEU A 117 -1.88 -3.62 -5.63
C LEU A 117 -1.63 -4.67 -4.54
N GLY A 118 -0.87 -4.28 -3.56
CA GLY A 118 -0.43 -5.05 -2.39
C GLY A 118 0.43 -4.20 -1.45
N PRO A 119 0.53 -4.63 -0.17
CA PRO A 119 0.07 -5.88 0.41
C PRO A 119 -1.43 -5.91 0.71
N ALA A 120 -1.97 -7.14 0.87
CA ALA A 120 -3.33 -7.36 1.36
C ALA A 120 -3.29 -7.69 2.86
N VAL A 121 -4.04 -6.91 3.65
CA VAL A 121 -3.94 -6.89 5.13
C VAL A 121 -5.27 -7.15 5.85
N ASN A 122 -6.26 -7.71 5.17
CA ASN A 122 -7.49 -8.05 5.84
C ASN A 122 -7.23 -9.13 6.91
N ILE A 123 -7.95 -9.06 8.02
CA ILE A 123 -7.80 -10.01 9.13
C ILE A 123 -8.70 -11.24 8.90
N TYR A 124 -8.17 -12.43 9.21
CA TYR A 124 -8.92 -13.69 9.12
C TYR A 124 -10.02 -13.77 10.19
N ARG A 125 -11.21 -13.28 9.85
CA ARG A 125 -12.40 -13.43 10.69
C ARG A 125 -13.24 -14.63 10.25
N ALA A 126 -13.33 -14.84 8.94
CA ALA A 126 -14.07 -15.95 8.35
C ALA A 126 -13.07 -16.92 7.70
N PRO A 127 -12.90 -18.14 8.21
CA PRO A 127 -11.98 -19.12 7.62
C PRO A 127 -12.39 -19.55 6.21
N MET A 128 -13.65 -19.35 5.85
CA MET A 128 -14.21 -19.67 4.54
C MET A 128 -13.96 -18.59 3.47
N CYS A 129 -13.35 -17.46 3.82
CA CYS A 129 -13.07 -16.40 2.85
C CYS A 129 -12.08 -16.91 1.79
N GLY A 130 -12.47 -16.89 0.51
CA GLY A 130 -11.69 -17.39 -0.62
C GLY A 130 -10.38 -16.62 -0.86
N ARG A 131 -10.19 -15.46 -0.23
CA ARG A 131 -8.99 -14.61 -0.36
C ARG A 131 -8.05 -14.66 0.83
N ASN A 132 -8.27 -15.53 1.80
CA ASN A 132 -7.39 -15.66 2.96
C ASN A 132 -5.92 -15.96 2.58
N PHE A 133 -5.68 -16.64 1.46
CA PHE A 133 -4.32 -16.94 0.98
C PHE A 133 -3.44 -15.71 0.76
N GLU A 134 -4.02 -14.56 0.45
CA GLU A 134 -3.28 -13.31 0.22
C GLU A 134 -3.18 -12.39 1.44
N TYR A 135 -3.82 -12.76 2.55
CA TYR A 135 -3.76 -12.01 3.81
C TYR A 135 -2.66 -12.56 4.73
N MET A 136 -2.45 -11.93 5.89
CA MET A 136 -1.31 -12.21 6.77
C MET A 136 -1.68 -12.93 8.07
N GLY A 137 -2.95 -13.29 8.24
CA GLY A 137 -3.44 -14.06 9.40
C GLY A 137 -4.48 -13.35 10.23
N GLU A 138 -4.58 -13.77 11.49
CA GLU A 138 -5.61 -13.34 12.44
C GLU A 138 -5.15 -12.21 13.37
N ASP A 139 -3.84 -12.05 13.53
CA ASP A 139 -3.24 -11.11 14.48
C ASP A 139 -3.00 -9.73 13.84
N PRO A 140 -3.67 -8.64 14.33
CA PRO A 140 -3.52 -7.31 13.79
C PRO A 140 -2.11 -6.73 13.96
N TYR A 141 -1.42 -7.08 15.05
CA TYR A 141 -0.07 -6.59 15.31
C TYR A 141 0.95 -7.25 14.38
N LEU A 142 0.94 -8.57 14.25
CA LEU A 142 1.79 -9.30 13.31
C LEU A 142 1.55 -8.81 11.88
N THR A 143 0.28 -8.69 11.47
CA THR A 143 -0.08 -8.17 10.16
C THR A 143 0.51 -6.78 9.93
N SER A 144 0.43 -5.89 10.93
CA SER A 144 1.01 -4.54 10.85
C SER A 144 2.53 -4.57 10.65
N ARG A 145 3.25 -5.41 11.41
CA ARG A 145 4.73 -5.47 11.31
C ARG A 145 5.19 -6.00 9.96
N ILE A 146 4.60 -7.09 9.51
CA ILE A 146 4.94 -7.70 8.21
C ILE A 146 4.54 -6.76 7.04
N CYS A 147 3.39 -6.11 7.14
CA CYS A 147 2.93 -5.10 6.18
C CYS A 147 3.95 -3.96 6.01
N VAL A 148 4.44 -3.40 7.12
CA VAL A 148 5.43 -2.31 7.09
C VAL A 148 6.71 -2.75 6.38
N GLY A 149 7.23 -3.93 6.70
CA GLY A 149 8.41 -4.47 6.03
C GLY A 149 8.19 -4.63 4.53
N TYR A 150 7.09 -5.26 4.13
CA TYR A 150 6.71 -5.46 2.74
C TYR A 150 6.64 -4.13 1.96
N ILE A 151 5.91 -3.13 2.48
CA ILE A 151 5.72 -1.83 1.82
C ILE A 151 7.06 -1.12 1.62
N LYS A 152 7.88 -1.03 2.67
CA LYS A 152 9.21 -0.41 2.59
C LYS A 152 10.08 -1.09 1.54
N GLY A 153 10.07 -2.42 1.50
CA GLY A 153 10.83 -3.18 0.50
C GLY A 153 10.42 -2.86 -0.94
N VAL A 154 9.12 -2.81 -1.20
CA VAL A 154 8.55 -2.44 -2.52
C VAL A 154 8.92 -1.02 -2.89
N GLN A 155 8.69 -0.07 -1.99
CA GLN A 155 8.85 1.36 -2.26
C GLN A 155 10.32 1.77 -2.40
N ASP A 156 11.24 1.11 -1.74
CA ASP A 156 12.68 1.31 -1.94
C ASP A 156 13.15 0.93 -3.35
N GLN A 157 12.32 0.25 -4.14
CA GLN A 157 12.60 0.00 -5.56
C GLN A 157 11.95 1.03 -6.49
N GLY A 158 11.34 2.09 -5.95
CA GLY A 158 10.66 3.12 -6.73
C GLY A 158 9.33 2.63 -7.34
N VAL A 159 8.66 1.72 -6.66
CA VAL A 159 7.32 1.22 -7.00
C VAL A 159 6.37 1.60 -5.86
N MET A 160 5.24 2.17 -6.17
CA MET A 160 4.22 2.50 -5.19
C MET A 160 3.52 1.22 -4.71
N ALA A 161 3.46 1.02 -3.41
CA ALA A 161 2.64 -0.03 -2.80
C ALA A 161 1.23 0.49 -2.50
N THR A 162 0.24 -0.41 -2.56
CA THR A 162 -1.17 -0.11 -2.26
C THR A 162 -1.67 -1.07 -1.21
N VAL A 163 -1.94 -0.57 0.00
CA VAL A 163 -2.50 -1.42 1.06
C VAL A 163 -3.97 -1.71 0.83
N LYS A 164 -4.37 -3.00 0.87
CA LYS A 164 -5.73 -3.42 0.53
C LYS A 164 -6.24 -4.55 1.45
N HIS A 165 -7.56 -4.81 1.52
CA HIS A 165 -8.68 -4.10 0.90
C HIS A 165 -9.33 -3.24 1.97
N PHE A 166 -9.42 -1.97 1.79
CA PHE A 166 -10.06 -1.08 2.75
C PHE A 166 -11.58 -1.08 2.54
N VAL A 167 -12.34 -1.61 3.50
CA VAL A 167 -11.94 -2.37 4.69
C VAL A 167 -12.88 -3.56 4.89
N ALA A 168 -12.38 -4.59 5.60
CA ALA A 168 -13.18 -5.72 6.07
C ALA A 168 -13.72 -6.63 4.95
N ASN A 169 -12.88 -6.99 3.98
CA ASN A 169 -13.22 -7.97 2.95
C ASN A 169 -13.22 -9.40 3.54
N ASN A 170 -14.22 -9.71 4.38
CA ASN A 170 -14.35 -10.98 5.10
C ASN A 170 -15.01 -12.09 4.29
N SER A 171 -15.65 -11.75 3.16
CA SER A 171 -16.27 -12.69 2.25
C SER A 171 -15.94 -12.32 0.82
N ASP A 172 -15.55 -13.30 0.01
CA ASP A 172 -15.40 -13.12 -1.43
C ASP A 172 -16.70 -13.43 -2.19
N TYR A 173 -17.64 -14.13 -1.54
CA TYR A 173 -18.96 -14.36 -2.07
C TYR A 173 -19.75 -13.04 -2.12
N ASP A 174 -20.23 -12.71 -3.29
CA ASP A 174 -21.01 -11.50 -3.58
C ASP A 174 -20.37 -10.19 -3.08
N ARG A 175 -19.05 -10.11 -3.06
CA ARG A 175 -18.26 -9.02 -2.44
C ARG A 175 -18.58 -7.62 -2.97
N ASN A 176 -19.19 -7.52 -4.14
CA ASN A 176 -19.57 -6.23 -4.73
C ASN A 176 -20.93 -5.71 -4.20
N ASN A 177 -21.71 -6.54 -3.55
CA ASN A 177 -23.08 -6.20 -3.09
C ASN A 177 -23.27 -6.45 -1.58
N ILE A 178 -22.41 -7.26 -0.95
CA ILE A 178 -22.54 -7.60 0.47
C ILE A 178 -22.09 -6.42 1.35
N SER A 179 -22.81 -6.18 2.44
CA SER A 179 -22.36 -5.32 3.56
C SER A 179 -21.65 -6.16 4.61
N ASN A 180 -20.56 -5.62 5.17
CA ASN A 180 -19.90 -6.17 6.34
C ASN A 180 -20.19 -5.24 7.53
N ASP A 181 -21.15 -5.62 8.36
CA ASP A 181 -21.53 -4.85 9.54
C ASP A 181 -20.53 -5.14 10.67
N ILE A 182 -19.73 -4.14 10.98
CA ILE A 182 -18.66 -4.22 11.99
C ILE A 182 -18.77 -2.99 12.88
N ASP A 183 -18.77 -3.21 14.18
CA ASP A 183 -18.80 -2.13 15.16
C ASP A 183 -17.48 -1.34 15.15
N GLU A 184 -17.55 -0.08 15.59
CA GLU A 184 -16.45 0.86 15.56
C GLU A 184 -15.25 0.38 16.38
N ARG A 185 -15.47 -0.28 17.52
CA ARG A 185 -14.39 -0.81 18.35
C ARG A 185 -13.62 -1.89 17.60
N THR A 186 -14.33 -2.83 16.99
CA THR A 186 -13.72 -3.91 16.19
C THR A 186 -12.95 -3.34 14.98
N LEU A 187 -13.48 -2.33 14.31
CA LEU A 187 -12.75 -1.65 13.23
C LEU A 187 -11.43 -1.08 13.74
N ASN A 188 -11.44 -0.35 14.86
CA ASN A 188 -10.25 0.30 15.42
C ASN A 188 -9.24 -0.67 16.02
N GLU A 189 -9.67 -1.76 16.66
CA GLU A 189 -8.78 -2.68 17.36
C GLU A 189 -8.25 -3.81 16.44
N ILE A 190 -9.01 -4.20 15.43
CA ILE A 190 -8.71 -5.38 14.60
C ILE A 190 -8.35 -5.02 13.17
N TYR A 191 -9.14 -4.17 12.50
CA TYR A 191 -8.94 -3.93 11.06
C TYR A 191 -8.01 -2.75 10.75
N PHE A 192 -8.14 -1.64 11.46
CA PHE A 192 -7.35 -0.43 11.18
C PHE A 192 -5.88 -0.47 11.60
N PRO A 193 -5.41 -1.30 12.55
CA PRO A 193 -4.00 -1.27 12.96
C PRO A 193 -3.02 -1.44 11.81
N ALA A 194 -3.27 -2.34 10.88
CA ALA A 194 -2.39 -2.57 9.73
C ALA A 194 -2.37 -1.37 8.76
N TYR A 195 -3.52 -0.73 8.51
CA TYR A 195 -3.59 0.48 7.69
C TYR A 195 -2.90 1.66 8.38
N LYS A 196 -3.10 1.81 9.69
CA LYS A 196 -2.43 2.84 10.47
C LYS A 196 -0.91 2.69 10.40
N ALA A 197 -0.40 1.48 10.57
CA ALA A 197 1.02 1.18 10.46
C ALA A 197 1.54 1.40 9.03
N ALA A 198 0.79 1.01 8.01
CA ALA A 198 1.13 1.25 6.61
C ALA A 198 1.29 2.75 6.31
N ILE A 199 0.39 3.59 6.83
CA ILE A 199 0.42 5.03 6.62
C ILE A 199 1.52 5.69 7.46
N GLN A 200 1.54 5.43 8.78
CA GLN A 200 2.38 6.17 9.71
C GLN A 200 3.84 5.72 9.75
N GLU A 201 4.11 4.44 9.47
CA GLU A 201 5.44 3.86 9.59
C GLU A 201 6.08 3.48 8.26
N ALA A 202 5.26 3.08 7.28
CA ALA A 202 5.75 2.71 5.96
C ALA A 202 5.49 3.78 4.88
N GLU A 203 4.72 4.83 5.21
CA GLU A 203 4.40 5.93 4.29
C GLU A 203 3.89 5.38 2.94
N VAL A 204 2.90 4.48 3.02
CA VAL A 204 2.35 3.79 1.84
C VAL A 204 1.83 4.79 0.81
N GLY A 205 2.13 4.55 -0.46
CA GLY A 205 1.80 5.47 -1.54
C GLY A 205 0.35 5.47 -1.99
N ALA A 206 -0.42 4.38 -1.68
CA ALA A 206 -1.84 4.27 -2.01
C ALA A 206 -2.56 3.25 -1.11
#